data_1b0a157516a13fa4dd8d1b59f5251159
#
_entry.id   1b0a157516a13fa4dd8d1b59f5251159
#
_cell.length_a   1.000
_cell.length_b   1.000
_cell.length_c   1.000
_cell.angle_alpha   90.00
_cell.angle_beta   90.00
_cell.angle_gamma   90.00
#
_symmetry.space_group_name_H-M   'P 1'
#
loop_
_entity.id
_entity.type
_entity.pdbx_description
1 polymer ?
#
loop_
_entity_poly.entity_id
_entity_poly.type
_entity_poly.pdbx_seq_one_letter_code
_entity_poly.pdbx_strand_id
1 'polypeptide(L)'
;MRIAYDAKRLFNNFTGLGNYSRTLLDGQLKNYPEDLHLLYTPKVRATEQTQPYIRRNRCRVVRPGALFPGGFWRTFGLAGRAAKDRVDLFHGLSHELPIGLVRRRIPSVVTMHDVAWHTFPQMYHAIDRRIYDLKARYACRYATRIVAISESTKRDV
;
A
#
# COMPACT_ATOMS: atom_id res chain seq x y z
N MET A 1 5.01 -16.69 -5.65
CA MET A 1 4.99 -15.34 -6.28
C MET A 1 5.84 -14.35 -5.46
N ARG A 2 6.19 -13.21 -6.07
CA ARG A 2 6.79 -12.05 -5.38
C ARG A 2 5.74 -10.96 -5.28
N ILE A 3 5.17 -10.77 -4.11
CA ILE A 3 4.09 -9.80 -3.88
C ILE A 3 4.65 -8.60 -3.12
N ALA A 4 4.49 -7.42 -3.70
CA ALA A 4 4.92 -6.17 -3.08
C ALA A 4 3.73 -5.46 -2.43
N TYR A 5 3.98 -4.82 -1.30
CA TYR A 5 2.98 -4.04 -0.58
C TYR A 5 3.48 -2.63 -0.29
N ASP A 6 2.63 -1.62 -0.44
CA ASP A 6 2.85 -0.35 0.23
C ASP A 6 2.57 -0.53 1.73
N ALA A 7 3.60 -0.90 2.47
CA ALA A 7 3.52 -1.28 3.87
C ALA A 7 3.66 -0.10 4.85
N LYS A 8 3.51 1.17 4.38
CA LYS A 8 3.58 2.32 5.28
C LYS A 8 2.61 2.21 6.44
N ARG A 9 1.35 1.81 6.17
CA ARG A 9 0.32 1.68 7.21
C ARG A 9 0.58 0.50 8.12
N LEU A 10 1.08 -0.61 7.61
CA LEU A 10 1.46 -1.78 8.40
C LEU A 10 2.45 -1.43 9.52
N PHE A 11 3.48 -0.63 9.21
CA PHE A 11 4.54 -0.30 10.16
C PHE A 11 4.30 0.96 10.99
N ASN A 12 3.44 1.88 10.52
CA ASN A 12 3.35 3.22 11.11
C ASN A 12 1.92 3.63 11.50
N ASN A 13 0.93 2.74 11.36
CA ASN A 13 -0.43 2.97 11.80
C ASN A 13 -0.87 1.84 12.72
N PHE A 14 -1.37 2.20 13.91
CA PHE A 14 -1.79 1.25 14.95
C PHE A 14 -3.31 1.27 15.20
N THR A 15 -4.06 1.82 14.24
CA THR A 15 -5.52 1.84 14.19
C THR A 15 -6.04 0.98 13.02
N GLY A 16 -7.26 1.17 12.58
CA GLY A 16 -7.94 0.33 11.58
C GLY A 16 -7.13 0.01 10.33
N LEU A 17 -6.50 1.02 9.69
CA LEU A 17 -5.71 0.81 8.46
C LEU A 17 -4.48 -0.09 8.68
N GLY A 18 -3.82 0.09 9.81
CA GLY A 18 -2.67 -0.74 10.17
C GLY A 18 -3.09 -2.17 10.55
N ASN A 19 -4.18 -2.32 11.30
CA ASN A 19 -4.74 -3.63 11.65
C ASN A 19 -5.15 -4.40 10.40
N TYR A 20 -5.90 -3.77 9.49
CA TYR A 20 -6.24 -4.35 8.19
C TYR A 20 -5.00 -4.83 7.45
N SER A 21 -3.97 -3.98 7.34
CA SER A 21 -2.74 -4.31 6.62
C SER A 21 -2.03 -5.54 7.21
N ARG A 22 -1.99 -5.66 8.53
CA ARG A 22 -1.40 -6.80 9.25
C ARG A 22 -2.24 -8.05 9.09
N THR A 23 -3.55 -7.98 9.30
CA THR A 23 -4.46 -9.13 9.14
C THR A 23 -4.44 -9.68 7.72
N LEU A 24 -4.44 -8.81 6.71
CA LEU A 24 -4.34 -9.24 5.31
C LEU A 24 -3.02 -9.96 5.06
N LEU A 25 -1.90 -9.40 5.50
CA LEU A 25 -0.59 -10.03 5.31
C LEU A 25 -0.47 -11.36 6.07
N ASP A 26 -1.01 -11.46 7.29
CA ASP A 26 -1.04 -12.71 8.05
C ASP A 26 -1.85 -13.80 7.33
N GLY A 27 -2.98 -13.42 6.73
CA GLY A 27 -3.78 -14.31 5.90
C GLY A 27 -3.00 -14.80 4.67
N GLN A 28 -2.27 -13.93 3.99
CA GLN A 28 -1.42 -14.29 2.85
C GLN A 28 -0.29 -15.24 3.26
N LEU A 29 0.41 -14.93 4.33
CA LEU A 29 1.50 -15.75 4.86
C LEU A 29 1.05 -17.12 5.34
N LYS A 30 -0.19 -17.24 5.83
CA LYS A 30 -0.78 -18.51 6.25
C LYS A 30 -1.19 -19.35 5.06
N ASN A 31 -1.85 -18.75 4.07
CA ASN A 31 -2.45 -19.48 2.96
C ASN A 31 -1.47 -19.73 1.79
N TYR A 32 -0.44 -18.88 1.66
CA TYR A 32 0.57 -18.92 0.60
C TYR A 32 1.99 -18.85 1.17
N PRO A 33 2.44 -19.86 1.94
CA PRO A 33 3.71 -19.81 2.68
C PRO A 33 4.94 -19.77 1.77
N GLU A 34 4.82 -20.15 0.50
CA GLU A 34 5.91 -20.13 -0.48
C GLU A 34 6.13 -18.75 -1.12
N ASP A 35 5.17 -17.85 -0.99
CA ASP A 35 5.26 -16.52 -1.59
C ASP A 35 6.27 -15.63 -0.85
N LEU A 36 6.95 -14.77 -1.59
CA LEU A 36 7.85 -13.76 -1.05
C LEU A 36 7.13 -12.42 -0.94
N HIS A 37 7.03 -11.89 0.26
CA HIS A 37 6.35 -10.64 0.56
C HIS A 37 7.35 -9.49 0.72
N LEU A 38 7.31 -8.53 -0.20
CA LEU A 38 8.17 -7.35 -0.22
C LEU A 38 7.43 -6.17 0.39
N LEU A 39 7.83 -5.76 1.59
CA LEU A 39 7.16 -4.74 2.40
C LEU A 39 7.84 -3.38 2.21
N TYR A 40 7.33 -2.57 1.29
CA TYR A 40 7.88 -1.25 0.98
C TYR A 40 7.38 -0.22 1.99
N THR A 41 8.30 0.40 2.71
CA THR A 41 7.96 1.45 3.68
C THR A 41 9.09 2.47 3.79
N PRO A 42 8.80 3.78 3.89
CA PRO A 42 9.84 4.78 4.14
C PRO A 42 10.43 4.69 5.54
N LYS A 43 9.64 4.25 6.52
CA LYS A 43 10.05 4.15 7.91
C LYS A 43 9.51 2.87 8.54
N VAL A 44 10.31 2.22 9.35
CA VAL A 44 9.91 1.08 10.19
C VAL A 44 9.79 1.56 11.62
N ARG A 45 8.61 1.40 12.21
CA ARG A 45 8.40 1.53 13.65
C ARG A 45 8.32 0.11 14.22
N ALA A 46 9.38 -0.30 14.90
CA ALA A 46 9.46 -1.61 15.54
C ALA A 46 8.66 -1.60 16.85
N THR A 47 7.62 -2.41 16.91
CA THR A 47 6.76 -2.63 18.08
C THR A 47 6.43 -4.12 18.14
N GLU A 48 5.81 -4.59 19.21
CA GLU A 48 5.33 -5.97 19.32
C GLU A 48 4.48 -6.39 18.12
N GLN A 49 3.63 -5.49 17.62
CA GLN A 49 2.75 -5.75 16.48
C GLN A 49 3.48 -5.82 15.13
N THR A 50 4.65 -5.19 14.98
CA THR A 50 5.37 -5.09 13.71
C THR A 50 6.62 -5.95 13.65
N GLN A 51 7.16 -6.35 14.80
CA GLN A 51 8.34 -7.23 14.92
C GLN A 51 8.19 -8.55 14.13
N PRO A 52 7.04 -9.23 14.14
CA PRO A 52 6.86 -10.46 13.38
C PRO A 52 7.20 -10.29 11.89
N TYR A 53 6.82 -9.18 11.27
CA TYR A 53 7.05 -8.94 9.83
C TYR A 53 8.48 -8.54 9.50
N ILE A 54 9.25 -8.05 10.48
CA ILE A 54 10.67 -7.69 10.31
C ILE A 54 11.55 -8.95 10.31
N ARG A 55 11.20 -9.94 11.13
CA ARG A 55 12.00 -11.14 11.38
C ARG A 55 11.51 -12.38 10.64
N ARG A 56 10.31 -12.33 10.04
CA ARG A 56 9.67 -13.50 9.44
C ARG A 56 10.38 -13.91 8.15
N ASN A 57 10.64 -15.17 8.02
CA ASN A 57 11.06 -15.77 6.76
C ASN A 57 10.01 -15.45 5.67
N ARG A 58 10.45 -15.20 4.43
CA ARG A 58 9.59 -14.79 3.32
C ARG A 58 9.02 -13.36 3.41
N CYS A 59 9.35 -12.58 4.44
CA CYS A 59 9.10 -11.13 4.49
C CYS A 59 10.42 -10.37 4.30
N ARG A 60 10.43 -9.43 3.37
CA ARG A 60 11.57 -8.55 3.15
C ARG A 60 11.13 -7.09 3.24
N VAL A 61 11.60 -6.40 4.25
CA VAL A 61 11.36 -4.96 4.39
C VAL A 61 12.29 -4.18 3.47
N VAL A 62 11.72 -3.30 2.65
CA VAL A 62 12.45 -2.49 1.67
C VAL A 62 12.20 -1.01 1.96
N ARG A 63 13.28 -0.25 2.10
CA ARG A 63 13.26 1.20 2.39
C ARG A 63 13.90 1.99 1.25
N PRO A 64 13.56 3.29 1.10
CA PRO A 64 14.28 4.18 0.20
C PRO A 64 15.74 4.34 0.63
N GLY A 65 16.60 4.72 -0.30
CA GLY A 65 17.92 5.23 0.05
C GLY A 65 17.81 6.56 0.82
N ALA A 66 18.86 6.91 1.56
CA ALA A 66 18.87 8.06 2.48
C ALA A 66 18.52 9.41 1.82
N LEU A 67 18.75 9.54 0.53
CA LEU A 67 18.54 10.78 -0.24
C LEU A 67 17.10 10.99 -0.73
N PHE A 68 16.19 10.02 -0.56
CA PHE A 68 14.83 10.13 -1.09
C PHE A 68 13.81 10.45 0.01
N PRO A 69 13.10 11.60 -0.07
CA PRO A 69 11.95 11.87 0.80
C PRO A 69 10.91 10.75 0.67
N GLY A 70 10.48 10.17 1.80
CA GLY A 70 9.65 8.98 1.82
C GLY A 70 8.32 9.09 1.08
N GLY A 71 7.69 10.29 1.08
CA GLY A 71 6.46 10.55 0.33
C GLY A 71 6.70 10.52 -1.19
N PHE A 72 7.75 11.19 -1.65
CA PHE A 72 8.15 11.21 -3.05
C PHE A 72 8.52 9.80 -3.56
N TRP A 73 9.31 9.07 -2.77
CA TRP A 73 9.66 7.69 -3.10
C TRP A 73 8.45 6.79 -3.26
N ARG A 74 7.45 6.90 -2.38
CA ARG A 74 6.22 6.10 -2.49
C ARG A 74 5.45 6.38 -3.78
N THR A 75 5.39 7.63 -4.19
CA THR A 75 4.64 8.02 -5.39
C THR A 75 5.40 7.69 -6.68
N PHE A 76 6.70 8.01 -6.76
CA PHE A 76 7.46 7.98 -8.00
C PHE A 76 8.55 6.90 -8.05
N GLY A 77 9.10 6.49 -6.91
CA GLY A 77 10.21 5.55 -6.82
C GLY A 77 9.80 4.08 -6.72
N LEU A 78 8.65 3.79 -6.11
CA LEU A 78 8.25 2.40 -5.80
C LEU A 78 8.06 1.55 -7.05
N ALA A 79 7.46 2.06 -8.12
CA ALA A 79 7.27 1.29 -9.34
C ALA A 79 8.59 0.85 -9.97
N GLY A 80 9.61 1.74 -9.97
CA GLY A 80 10.95 1.39 -10.43
C GLY A 80 11.63 0.36 -9.53
N ARG A 81 11.45 0.48 -8.22
CA ARG A 81 11.97 -0.49 -7.25
C ARG A 81 11.28 -1.85 -7.40
N ALA A 82 9.97 -1.89 -7.54
CA ALA A 82 9.20 -3.11 -7.76
C ALA A 82 9.66 -3.87 -9.02
N ALA A 83 9.90 -3.14 -10.12
CA ALA A 83 10.46 -3.73 -11.34
C ALA A 83 11.86 -4.34 -11.11
N LYS A 84 12.75 -3.61 -10.41
CA LYS A 84 14.09 -4.11 -10.05
C LYS A 84 14.03 -5.35 -9.17
N ASP A 85 13.09 -5.40 -8.25
CA ASP A 85 12.88 -6.55 -7.34
C ASP A 85 12.09 -7.69 -8.03
N ARG A 86 11.71 -7.54 -9.32
CA ARG A 86 10.95 -8.52 -10.14
C ARG A 86 9.66 -8.93 -9.47
N VAL A 87 8.85 -7.94 -9.12
CA VAL A 87 7.57 -8.13 -8.46
C VAL A 87 6.53 -8.63 -9.45
N ASP A 88 5.80 -9.68 -9.08
CA ASP A 88 4.72 -10.27 -9.88
C ASP A 88 3.38 -9.52 -9.67
N LEU A 89 3.16 -8.99 -8.45
CA LEU A 89 1.95 -8.27 -8.07
C LEU A 89 2.29 -7.17 -7.06
N PHE A 90 1.73 -5.97 -7.26
CA PHE A 90 1.81 -4.87 -6.30
C PHE A 90 0.47 -4.62 -5.62
N HIS A 91 0.44 -4.57 -4.29
CA HIS A 91 -0.77 -4.26 -3.52
C HIS A 91 -0.63 -2.94 -2.76
N GLY A 92 -1.40 -1.93 -3.18
CA GLY A 92 -1.59 -0.68 -2.44
C GLY A 92 -2.61 -0.89 -1.33
N LEU A 93 -2.16 -0.97 -0.09
CA LEU A 93 -3.01 -1.32 1.06
C LEU A 93 -3.92 -0.19 1.53
N SER A 94 -3.81 1.02 0.97
CA SER A 94 -4.51 2.20 1.49
C SER A 94 -4.61 3.30 0.42
N HIS A 95 -5.63 3.24 -0.43
CA HIS A 95 -6.06 4.25 -1.42
C HIS A 95 -5.01 4.71 -2.46
N GLU A 96 -3.78 4.22 -2.40
CA GLU A 96 -2.67 4.73 -3.20
C GLU A 96 -1.97 3.62 -4.00
N LEU A 97 -1.59 3.95 -5.23
CA LEU A 97 -0.64 3.17 -6.04
C LEU A 97 0.52 4.06 -6.51
N PRO A 98 1.73 3.52 -6.60
CA PRO A 98 2.85 4.26 -7.18
C PRO A 98 2.66 4.47 -8.69
N ILE A 99 3.09 5.62 -9.17
CA ILE A 99 3.03 5.96 -10.58
C ILE A 99 4.03 5.11 -11.37
N GLY A 100 3.56 4.54 -12.49
CA GLY A 100 4.42 3.82 -13.43
C GLY A 100 4.38 2.30 -13.33
N LEU A 101 3.49 1.69 -12.54
CA LEU A 101 3.29 0.22 -12.52
C LEU A 101 2.80 -0.28 -13.89
N VAL A 102 1.81 0.38 -14.48
CA VAL A 102 1.25 0.02 -15.81
C VAL A 102 2.34 0.01 -16.87
N ARG A 103 3.16 1.07 -16.94
CA ARG A 103 4.26 1.15 -17.91
C ARG A 103 5.28 0.02 -17.74
N ARG A 104 5.42 -0.52 -16.54
CA ARG A 104 6.30 -1.65 -16.22
C ARG A 104 5.60 -3.00 -16.28
N ARG A 105 4.34 -3.03 -16.69
CA ARG A 105 3.50 -4.23 -16.79
C ARG A 105 3.44 -5.02 -15.47
N ILE A 106 3.44 -4.30 -14.34
CA ILE A 106 3.26 -4.91 -13.02
C ILE A 106 1.78 -4.85 -12.67
N PRO A 107 1.08 -5.98 -12.59
CA PRO A 107 -0.30 -6.04 -12.12
C PRO A 107 -0.41 -5.44 -10.71
N SER A 108 -1.53 -4.76 -10.45
CA SER A 108 -1.72 -4.12 -9.15
C SER A 108 -3.13 -4.26 -8.60
N VAL A 109 -3.20 -4.39 -7.28
CA VAL A 109 -4.42 -4.32 -6.50
C VAL A 109 -4.36 -3.06 -5.64
N VAL A 110 -5.48 -2.39 -5.45
CA VAL A 110 -5.60 -1.32 -4.46
C VAL A 110 -6.77 -1.60 -3.53
N THR A 111 -6.55 -1.42 -2.23
CA THR A 111 -7.63 -1.45 -1.23
C THR A 111 -8.12 -0.04 -0.96
N MET A 112 -9.42 0.15 -1.14
CA MET A 112 -10.16 1.37 -0.81
C MET A 112 -10.91 1.13 0.50
N HIS A 113 -10.61 1.96 1.51
CA HIS A 113 -11.25 1.84 2.84
C HIS A 113 -12.49 2.70 2.93
N ASP A 114 -12.39 3.94 2.48
CA ASP A 114 -13.45 4.94 2.42
C ASP A 114 -13.08 6.02 1.40
N VAL A 115 -13.97 6.98 1.22
CA VAL A 115 -13.73 8.24 0.53
C VAL A 115 -14.15 9.42 1.41
N ALA A 116 -13.81 9.35 2.71
CA ALA A 116 -14.25 10.29 3.74
C ALA A 116 -13.92 11.75 3.42
N TRP A 117 -12.86 12.02 2.66
CA TRP A 117 -12.54 13.38 2.18
C TRP A 117 -13.58 13.94 1.18
N HIS A 118 -14.41 13.09 0.56
CA HIS A 118 -15.57 13.48 -0.25
C HIS A 118 -16.81 13.64 0.62
N THR A 119 -17.09 12.68 1.49
CA THR A 119 -18.30 12.63 2.32
C THR A 119 -18.27 13.71 3.41
N PHE A 120 -17.11 13.97 4.00
CA PHE A 120 -16.91 14.92 5.10
C PHE A 120 -15.79 15.94 4.78
N PRO A 121 -15.94 16.75 3.72
CA PRO A 121 -14.89 17.65 3.25
C PRO A 121 -14.42 18.67 4.29
N GLN A 122 -15.28 19.04 5.25
CA GLN A 122 -14.97 19.96 6.35
C GLN A 122 -13.95 19.41 7.35
N MET A 123 -13.73 18.08 7.39
CA MET A 123 -12.77 17.44 8.29
C MET A 123 -11.34 17.40 7.72
N TYR A 124 -11.15 17.88 6.49
CA TYR A 124 -9.86 17.81 5.78
C TYR A 124 -9.43 19.18 5.27
N HIS A 125 -8.15 19.49 5.36
CA HIS A 125 -7.61 20.67 4.69
C HIS A 125 -7.79 20.57 3.17
N ALA A 126 -8.09 21.68 2.50
CA ALA A 126 -8.38 21.68 1.07
C ALA A 126 -7.27 21.08 0.20
N ILE A 127 -6.00 21.30 0.60
CA ILE A 127 -4.82 20.75 -0.09
C ILE A 127 -4.76 19.23 0.08
N ASP A 128 -4.93 18.74 1.31
CA ASP A 128 -4.90 17.28 1.59
C ASP A 128 -6.01 16.55 0.85
N ARG A 129 -7.20 17.13 0.82
CA ARG A 129 -8.34 16.59 0.09
C ARG A 129 -8.04 16.44 -1.40
N ARG A 130 -7.44 17.47 -2.03
CA ARG A 130 -7.01 17.39 -3.44
C ARG A 130 -5.97 16.30 -3.67
N ILE A 131 -5.01 16.17 -2.77
CA ILE A 131 -3.97 15.13 -2.87
C ILE A 131 -4.59 13.73 -2.74
N TYR A 132 -5.48 13.52 -1.78
CA TYR A 132 -6.18 12.23 -1.61
C TYR A 132 -7.03 11.90 -2.82
N ASP A 133 -7.80 12.87 -3.33
CA ASP A 133 -8.62 12.69 -4.52
C ASP A 133 -7.79 12.29 -5.75
N LEU A 134 -6.72 13.02 -6.04
CA LEU A 134 -5.83 12.71 -7.16
C LEU A 134 -5.21 11.33 -7.05
N LYS A 135 -4.76 10.93 -5.86
CA LYS A 135 -4.16 9.62 -5.63
C LYS A 135 -5.18 8.50 -5.74
N ALA A 136 -6.37 8.66 -5.17
CA ALA A 136 -7.43 7.68 -5.24
C ALA A 136 -7.93 7.50 -6.67
N ARG A 137 -8.20 8.60 -7.40
CA ARG A 137 -8.56 8.55 -8.83
C ARG A 137 -7.51 7.86 -9.68
N TYR A 138 -6.22 8.19 -9.44
CA TYR A 138 -5.12 7.50 -10.11
C TYR A 138 -5.14 6.00 -9.82
N ALA A 139 -5.26 5.63 -8.54
CA ALA A 139 -5.27 4.23 -8.13
C ALA A 139 -6.47 3.47 -8.73
N CYS A 140 -7.68 4.03 -8.66
CA CYS A 140 -8.87 3.43 -9.25
C CYS A 140 -8.76 3.26 -10.78
N ARG A 141 -8.21 4.27 -11.47
CA ARG A 141 -8.06 4.24 -12.93
C ARG A 141 -7.04 3.20 -13.41
N TYR A 142 -5.97 2.99 -12.67
CA TYR A 142 -4.81 2.21 -13.14
C TYR A 142 -4.58 0.89 -12.40
N ALA A 143 -5.35 0.60 -11.35
CA ALA A 143 -5.31 -0.71 -10.70
C ALA A 143 -5.85 -1.81 -11.62
N THR A 144 -5.23 -2.98 -11.57
CA THR A 144 -5.77 -4.18 -12.24
C THR A 144 -7.03 -4.66 -11.53
N ARG A 145 -7.08 -4.52 -10.20
CA ARG A 145 -8.26 -4.82 -9.36
C ARG A 145 -8.37 -3.83 -8.22
N ILE A 146 -9.60 -3.54 -7.84
CA ILE A 146 -9.93 -2.70 -6.68
C ILE A 146 -10.61 -3.60 -5.65
N VAL A 147 -10.18 -3.49 -4.41
CA VAL A 147 -10.83 -4.12 -3.25
C VAL A 147 -11.48 -3.02 -2.44
N ALA A 148 -12.80 -3.00 -2.34
CA ALA A 148 -13.54 -2.16 -1.42
C ALA A 148 -13.83 -2.94 -0.14
N ILE A 149 -13.59 -2.34 1.04
CA ILE A 149 -13.76 -3.04 2.32
C ILE A 149 -15.23 -3.18 2.75
N SER A 150 -16.13 -2.47 2.07
CA SER A 150 -17.56 -2.52 2.34
C SER A 150 -18.37 -2.23 1.07
N GLU A 151 -19.65 -2.62 1.07
CA GLU A 151 -20.56 -2.27 -0.02
C GLU A 151 -20.80 -0.75 -0.14
N SER A 152 -20.70 0.00 0.96
CA SER A 152 -20.73 1.46 0.91
C SER A 152 -19.51 1.99 0.14
N THR A 153 -18.32 1.60 0.52
CA THR A 153 -17.09 2.01 -0.19
C THR A 153 -17.12 1.62 -1.67
N LYS A 154 -17.68 0.45 -1.99
CA LYS A 154 -17.83 0.00 -3.38
C LYS A 154 -18.75 0.89 -4.20
N ARG A 155 -19.82 1.42 -3.60
CA ARG A 155 -20.71 2.36 -4.27
C ARG A 155 -20.10 3.74 -4.47
N ASP A 156 -19.21 4.15 -3.56
CA ASP A 156 -18.64 5.49 -3.52
C ASP A 156 -17.37 5.62 -4.40
N VAL A 157 -16.79 4.49 -4.84
CA VAL A 157 -15.58 4.38 -5.66
C VAL A 157 -15.93 4.11 -7.14
#